data_8bf9813adf883babf009504eca1a7f2b
#
_entry.id   8bf9813adf883babf009504eca1a7f2b
#
_cell.length_a   1.000
_cell.length_b   1.000
_cell.length_c   1.000
_cell.angle_alpha   90.00
_cell.angle_beta   90.00
_cell.angle_gamma   90.00
#
_symmetry.space_group_name_H-M   'P 1'
#
loop_
_entity.id
_entity.type
_entity.pdbx_description
1 polymer ?
#
loop_
_entity_poly.entity_id
_entity_poly.type
_entity_poly.pdbx_seq_one_letter_code
_entity_poly.pdbx_strand_id
1 'polypeptide(L)'
;NNFIYRRPLILEKIRQEKPDIIGFQEVLPHVAAWLKENLTEYYIAGCGREKDLTGEAMIIAYRKERFQSVSLETFWLSPTPYVPGSRYPVQSMCPRTATDVVFEDMETGKVFRVINTHLDHECAGARKLGLEQILAHLRAEKAFADVPVILSGDFNAEPDSEEMKPLRETA
;
A
#
# COMPACT_ATOMS: atom_id res chain seq x y z
N ASN A 1 -15.07 12.93 -10.48
CA ASN A 1 -15.03 11.49 -10.24
C ASN A 1 -16.12 11.12 -9.22
N ASN A 2 -17.27 10.62 -9.70
CA ASN A 2 -18.39 10.41 -8.80
C ASN A 2 -18.34 9.00 -8.22
N PHE A 3 -17.70 8.84 -7.06
CA PHE A 3 -17.53 7.58 -6.35
C PHE A 3 -18.86 6.82 -6.14
N ILE A 4 -19.97 7.53 -5.93
CA ILE A 4 -21.31 6.95 -5.69
C ILE A 4 -21.71 6.00 -6.83
N TYR A 5 -21.47 6.38 -8.09
CA TYR A 5 -21.81 5.55 -9.25
C TYR A 5 -20.86 4.37 -9.44
N ARG A 6 -19.66 4.41 -8.87
CA ARG A 6 -18.68 3.33 -8.94
C ARG A 6 -18.87 2.25 -7.87
N ARG A 7 -19.56 2.57 -6.77
CA ARG A 7 -19.77 1.65 -5.63
C ARG A 7 -20.32 0.28 -6.04
N PRO A 8 -21.42 0.17 -6.81
CA PRO A 8 -21.93 -1.13 -7.21
C PRO A 8 -20.94 -1.95 -8.02
N LEU A 9 -20.25 -1.29 -8.96
CA LEU A 9 -19.27 -1.93 -9.84
C LEU A 9 -18.07 -2.48 -9.06
N ILE A 10 -17.59 -1.73 -8.06
CA ILE A 10 -16.50 -2.16 -7.17
C ILE A 10 -16.91 -3.43 -6.41
N LEU A 11 -18.10 -3.42 -5.78
CA LEU A 11 -18.59 -4.59 -5.04
C LEU A 11 -18.84 -5.78 -5.94
N GLU A 12 -19.43 -5.56 -7.12
CA GLU A 12 -19.66 -6.62 -8.09
C GLU A 12 -18.34 -7.27 -8.51
N LYS A 13 -17.32 -6.46 -8.84
CA LYS A 13 -15.99 -6.96 -9.22
C LYS A 13 -15.35 -7.78 -8.10
N ILE A 14 -15.38 -7.27 -6.86
CA ILE A 14 -14.82 -7.99 -5.70
C ILE A 14 -15.57 -9.31 -5.45
N ARG A 15 -16.90 -9.33 -5.59
CA ARG A 15 -17.72 -10.54 -5.43
C ARG A 15 -17.47 -11.57 -6.52
N GLN A 16 -17.21 -11.12 -7.76
CA GLN A 16 -16.88 -12.00 -8.89
C GLN A 16 -15.51 -12.62 -8.74
N GLU A 17 -14.49 -11.80 -8.47
CA GLU A 17 -13.08 -12.25 -8.39
C GLU A 17 -12.74 -12.93 -7.06
N LYS A 18 -13.46 -12.57 -5.98
CA LYS A 18 -13.24 -13.10 -4.62
C LYS A 18 -11.77 -13.06 -4.19
N PRO A 19 -11.07 -11.93 -4.38
CA PRO A 19 -9.65 -11.86 -4.04
C PRO A 19 -9.43 -12.07 -2.55
N ASP A 20 -8.32 -12.71 -2.22
CA ASP A 20 -7.93 -12.90 -0.83
C ASP A 20 -7.33 -11.62 -0.23
N ILE A 21 -6.60 -10.87 -1.05
CA ILE A 21 -5.97 -9.59 -0.68
C ILE A 21 -6.22 -8.56 -1.79
N ILE A 22 -6.48 -7.31 -1.42
CA ILE A 22 -6.72 -6.20 -2.34
C ILE A 22 -5.87 -4.99 -1.91
N GLY A 23 -5.04 -4.47 -2.81
CA GLY A 23 -4.40 -3.16 -2.67
C GLY A 23 -5.26 -2.08 -3.30
N PHE A 24 -5.68 -1.10 -2.49
CA PHE A 24 -6.39 0.09 -2.97
C PHE A 24 -5.51 1.32 -2.85
N GLN A 25 -5.55 2.20 -3.84
CA GLN A 25 -4.92 3.51 -3.83
C GLN A 25 -5.98 4.62 -3.83
N GLU A 26 -5.59 5.83 -3.44
CA GLU A 26 -6.45 7.03 -3.42
C GLU A 26 -7.72 6.88 -2.55
N VAL A 27 -7.62 6.11 -1.47
CA VAL A 27 -8.77 5.86 -0.59
C VAL A 27 -8.99 7.02 0.36
N LEU A 28 -9.94 7.88 0.05
CA LEU A 28 -10.36 8.98 0.93
C LEU A 28 -11.11 8.45 2.17
N PRO A 29 -11.20 9.20 3.29
CA PRO A 29 -11.82 8.74 4.53
C PRO A 29 -13.25 8.21 4.37
N HIS A 30 -14.08 8.85 3.54
CA HIS A 30 -15.45 8.38 3.27
C HIS A 30 -15.50 7.11 2.42
N VAL A 31 -14.47 6.87 1.61
CA VAL A 31 -14.31 5.61 0.85
C VAL A 31 -13.89 4.49 1.78
N ALA A 32 -12.92 4.75 2.68
CA ALA A 32 -12.48 3.79 3.69
C ALA A 32 -13.64 3.35 4.61
N ALA A 33 -14.47 4.31 5.07
CA ALA A 33 -15.66 4.01 5.84
C ALA A 33 -16.62 3.10 5.07
N TRP A 34 -16.91 3.45 3.81
CA TRP A 34 -17.76 2.65 2.95
C TRP A 34 -17.20 1.23 2.69
N LEU A 35 -15.87 1.08 2.48
CA LEU A 35 -15.24 -0.24 2.34
C LEU A 35 -15.46 -1.09 3.60
N LYS A 36 -15.26 -0.51 4.80
CA LYS A 36 -15.49 -1.21 6.08
C LYS A 36 -16.94 -1.68 6.26
N GLU A 37 -17.89 -0.87 5.81
CA GLU A 37 -19.33 -1.20 5.90
C GLU A 37 -19.77 -2.29 4.91
N ASN A 38 -19.13 -2.37 3.74
CA ASN A 38 -19.59 -3.22 2.63
C ASN A 38 -18.71 -4.45 2.36
N LEU A 39 -17.47 -4.48 2.86
CA LEU A 39 -16.54 -5.60 2.78
C LEU A 39 -16.36 -6.22 4.16
N THR A 40 -17.44 -6.70 4.76
CA THR A 40 -17.46 -7.19 6.15
C THR A 40 -16.58 -8.41 6.38
N GLU A 41 -16.30 -9.19 5.33
CA GLU A 41 -15.39 -10.34 5.35
C GLU A 41 -13.91 -9.98 5.25
N TYR A 42 -13.58 -8.68 5.06
CA TYR A 42 -12.20 -8.18 5.00
C TYR A 42 -11.85 -7.30 6.20
N TYR A 43 -10.61 -7.35 6.64
CA TYR A 43 -9.99 -6.26 7.37
C TYR A 43 -9.54 -5.18 6.38
N ILE A 44 -9.63 -3.91 6.79
CA ILE A 44 -9.26 -2.74 5.99
C ILE A 44 -8.13 -2.03 6.72
N ALA A 45 -6.90 -2.22 6.28
CA ALA A 45 -5.67 -1.76 6.92
C ALA A 45 -5.02 -0.60 6.17
N GLY A 46 -4.49 0.37 6.90
CA GLY A 46 -3.83 1.57 6.39
C GLY A 46 -4.46 2.86 6.91
N CYS A 47 -3.75 3.98 6.77
CA CYS A 47 -4.19 5.31 7.18
C CYS A 47 -3.94 6.34 6.09
N GLY A 48 -4.57 7.51 6.21
CA GLY A 48 -4.39 8.62 5.27
C GLY A 48 -3.00 9.26 5.38
N ARG A 49 -2.54 9.81 4.28
CA ARG A 49 -1.17 10.31 4.10
C ARG A 49 -0.89 11.68 4.72
N GLU A 50 -1.95 12.43 5.10
CA GLU A 50 -1.78 13.78 5.65
C GLU A 50 -1.27 13.76 7.10
N LYS A 51 -0.87 14.91 7.61
CA LYS A 51 -0.31 15.06 8.96
C LYS A 51 -1.27 14.59 10.07
N ASP A 52 -2.55 14.75 9.86
CA ASP A 52 -3.62 14.33 10.77
C ASP A 52 -4.18 12.92 10.46
N LEU A 53 -3.47 12.17 9.61
CA LEU A 53 -3.84 10.83 9.14
C LEU A 53 -5.13 10.79 8.31
N THR A 54 -5.56 11.94 7.80
CA THR A 54 -6.63 12.04 6.79
C THR A 54 -6.05 12.00 5.37
N GLY A 55 -6.87 12.40 4.38
CA GLY A 55 -6.48 12.38 2.97
C GLY A 55 -6.52 10.98 2.38
N GLU A 56 -5.80 10.80 1.29
CA GLU A 56 -5.77 9.52 0.57
C GLU A 56 -4.91 8.48 1.28
N ALA A 57 -5.46 7.29 1.44
CA ALA A 57 -4.80 6.15 2.05
C ALA A 57 -4.40 5.08 1.02
N MET A 58 -3.30 4.38 1.29
CA MET A 58 -2.90 3.15 0.62
C MET A 58 -3.42 1.99 1.45
N ILE A 59 -4.59 1.47 1.10
CA ILE A 59 -5.29 0.44 1.88
C ILE A 59 -4.90 -0.95 1.39
N ILE A 60 -4.68 -1.85 2.34
CA ILE A 60 -4.65 -3.30 2.11
C ILE A 60 -5.89 -3.89 2.76
N ALA A 61 -6.79 -4.45 1.94
CA ALA A 61 -7.92 -5.24 2.43
C ALA A 61 -7.58 -6.73 2.31
N TYR A 62 -7.84 -7.51 3.36
CA TYR A 62 -7.52 -8.94 3.39
C TYR A 62 -8.59 -9.76 4.10
N ARG A 63 -8.81 -11.01 3.67
CA ARG A 63 -9.82 -11.90 4.24
C ARG A 63 -9.53 -12.26 5.69
N LYS A 64 -10.50 -11.99 6.57
CA LYS A 64 -10.44 -12.25 8.02
C LYS A 64 -10.25 -13.72 8.35
N GLU A 65 -10.91 -14.59 7.59
CA GLU A 65 -10.91 -16.03 7.84
C GLU A 65 -9.65 -16.73 7.30
N ARG A 66 -8.88 -16.04 6.44
CA ARG A 66 -7.72 -16.62 5.79
C ARG A 66 -6.39 -16.14 6.36
N PHE A 67 -6.29 -14.86 6.70
CA PHE A 67 -5.01 -14.25 7.08
C PHE A 67 -5.05 -13.61 8.45
N GLN A 68 -3.99 -13.88 9.22
CA GLN A 68 -3.66 -13.13 10.41
C GLN A 68 -2.54 -12.14 10.09
N SER A 69 -2.71 -10.86 10.43
CA SER A 69 -1.64 -9.88 10.34
C SER A 69 -0.68 -10.05 11.52
N VAL A 70 0.57 -10.35 11.22
CA VAL A 70 1.66 -10.49 12.20
C VAL A 70 2.30 -9.14 12.50
N SER A 71 2.42 -8.31 11.46
CA SER A 71 2.89 -6.92 11.55
C SER A 71 2.08 -6.05 10.60
N LEU A 72 1.82 -4.81 11.00
CA LEU A 72 1.15 -3.80 10.18
C LEU A 72 1.74 -2.44 10.48
N GLU A 73 2.20 -1.75 9.45
CA GLU A 73 2.61 -0.36 9.55
C GLU A 73 2.26 0.44 8.30
N THR A 74 2.21 1.76 8.45
CA THR A 74 2.20 2.71 7.34
C THR A 74 3.33 3.71 7.57
N PHE A 75 4.19 3.88 6.59
CA PHE A 75 5.30 4.83 6.66
C PHE A 75 5.29 5.79 5.47
N TRP A 76 5.85 6.98 5.67
CA TRP A 76 5.94 8.02 4.65
C TRP A 76 7.21 7.85 3.81
N LEU A 77 7.05 7.99 2.50
CA LEU A 77 8.19 8.02 1.58
C LEU A 77 8.86 9.39 1.67
N SER A 78 9.77 9.51 2.62
CA SER A 78 10.43 10.76 3.02
C SER A 78 11.70 10.49 3.82
N PRO A 79 12.55 11.51 4.07
CA PRO A 79 13.69 11.38 4.98
C PRO A 79 13.30 11.10 6.44
N THR A 80 12.03 11.31 6.81
CA THR A 80 11.48 11.09 8.15
C THR A 80 10.24 10.17 8.06
N PRO A 81 10.41 8.86 7.82
CA PRO A 81 9.33 7.95 7.44
C PRO A 81 8.22 7.79 8.48
N TYR A 82 8.50 8.08 9.74
CA TYR A 82 7.52 7.98 10.82
C TYR A 82 6.95 9.32 11.27
N VAL A 83 7.15 10.38 10.47
CA VAL A 83 6.54 11.69 10.70
C VAL A 83 5.37 11.86 9.72
N PRO A 84 4.11 11.82 10.19
CA PRO A 84 2.94 11.98 9.35
C PRO A 84 2.95 13.25 8.52
N GLY A 85 2.60 13.13 7.23
CA GLY A 85 2.58 14.24 6.29
C GLY A 85 3.96 14.63 5.76
N SER A 86 5.04 13.94 6.15
CA SER A 86 6.38 14.22 5.62
C SER A 86 6.52 13.80 4.16
N ARG A 87 7.44 14.45 3.45
CA ARG A 87 7.69 14.22 2.02
C ARG A 87 9.13 14.59 1.63
N TYR A 88 9.58 14.10 0.49
CA TYR A 88 10.84 14.56 -0.09
C TYR A 88 10.70 16.01 -0.57
N PRO A 89 11.76 16.84 -0.46
CA PRO A 89 11.73 18.23 -0.94
C PRO A 89 11.44 18.37 -2.44
N VAL A 90 11.80 17.36 -3.22
CA VAL A 90 11.70 17.35 -4.68
C VAL A 90 10.38 16.80 -5.22
N GLN A 91 9.52 16.21 -4.36
CA GLN A 91 8.27 15.62 -4.81
C GLN A 91 7.14 16.66 -4.95
N SER A 92 6.01 16.22 -5.52
CA SER A 92 4.76 16.99 -5.56
C SER A 92 4.29 17.43 -4.17
N MET A 93 3.24 18.25 -4.11
CA MET A 93 2.67 18.70 -2.82
C MET A 93 2.07 17.57 -1.99
N CYS A 94 1.81 16.42 -2.59
CA CYS A 94 1.17 15.29 -1.93
C CYS A 94 2.20 14.42 -1.18
N PRO A 95 2.07 14.19 0.14
CA PRO A 95 2.82 13.14 0.81
C PRO A 95 2.54 11.77 0.18
N ARG A 96 3.54 10.87 0.20
CA ARG A 96 3.41 9.51 -0.30
C ARG A 96 3.71 8.53 0.81
N THR A 97 2.95 7.43 0.83
CA THR A 97 3.05 6.40 1.87
C THR A 97 3.14 5.01 1.27
N ALA A 98 3.67 4.10 2.05
CA ALA A 98 3.52 2.67 1.83
C ALA A 98 2.85 2.05 3.06
N THR A 99 1.84 1.23 2.82
CA THR A 99 1.24 0.37 3.85
C THR A 99 1.82 -1.02 3.68
N ASP A 100 2.34 -1.57 4.75
CA ASP A 100 3.09 -2.80 4.82
C ASP A 100 2.44 -3.76 5.81
N VAL A 101 2.16 -4.97 5.39
CA VAL A 101 1.56 -6.00 6.23
C VAL A 101 2.31 -7.33 6.04
N VAL A 102 2.76 -7.89 7.14
CA VAL A 102 3.23 -9.28 7.19
C VAL A 102 2.06 -10.16 7.59
N PHE A 103 1.77 -11.15 6.77
CA PHE A 103 0.68 -12.09 6.95
C PHE A 103 1.16 -13.49 7.31
N GLU A 104 0.40 -14.16 8.15
CA GLU A 104 0.36 -15.62 8.25
C GLU A 104 -0.89 -16.12 7.55
N ASP A 105 -0.74 -17.01 6.58
CA ASP A 105 -1.83 -17.76 5.98
C ASP A 105 -2.26 -18.87 6.95
N MET A 106 -3.43 -18.74 7.55
CA MET A 106 -3.94 -19.65 8.58
C MET A 106 -4.25 -21.06 8.06
N GLU A 107 -4.40 -21.23 6.74
CA GLU A 107 -4.59 -22.57 6.15
C GLU A 107 -3.28 -23.33 5.99
N THR A 108 -2.19 -22.61 5.69
CA THR A 108 -0.90 -23.23 5.34
C THR A 108 0.20 -22.99 6.37
N GLY A 109 0.01 -22.05 7.29
CA GLY A 109 1.04 -21.59 8.24
C GLY A 109 2.19 -20.82 7.58
N LYS A 110 2.08 -20.48 6.30
CA LYS A 110 3.12 -19.74 5.58
C LYS A 110 3.03 -18.25 5.87
N VAL A 111 4.21 -17.66 6.03
CA VAL A 111 4.35 -16.21 6.24
C VAL A 111 4.79 -15.54 4.95
N PHE A 112 4.20 -14.39 4.63
CA PHE A 112 4.56 -13.55 3.48
C PHE A 112 4.24 -12.09 3.78
N ARG A 113 4.74 -11.19 2.95
CA ARG A 113 4.62 -9.75 3.14
C ARG A 113 3.95 -9.09 1.93
N VAL A 114 3.08 -8.14 2.18
CA VAL A 114 2.44 -7.33 1.14
C VAL A 114 2.65 -5.86 1.44
N ILE A 115 3.18 -5.14 0.46
CA ILE A 115 3.32 -3.68 0.51
C ILE A 115 2.44 -3.08 -0.58
N ASN A 116 1.64 -2.07 -0.21
CA ASN A 116 0.85 -1.28 -1.15
C ASN A 116 1.26 0.19 -1.09
N THR A 117 1.57 0.78 -2.23
CA THR A 117 2.05 2.16 -2.34
C THR A 117 1.40 2.92 -3.49
N HIS A 118 1.57 4.24 -3.51
CA HIS A 118 1.25 5.11 -4.64
C HIS A 118 2.35 6.15 -4.75
N LEU A 119 3.23 5.97 -5.73
CA LEU A 119 4.40 6.81 -5.90
C LEU A 119 4.04 8.19 -6.45
N ASP A 120 5.00 9.10 -6.46
CA ASP A 120 4.78 10.48 -6.88
C ASP A 120 4.42 10.58 -8.36
N HIS A 121 3.36 11.32 -8.68
CA HIS A 121 2.85 11.44 -10.05
C HIS A 121 3.61 12.46 -10.91
N GLU A 122 4.37 13.38 -10.28
CA GLU A 122 5.09 14.45 -11.01
C GLU A 122 6.58 14.17 -11.14
N CYS A 123 7.24 13.68 -10.07
CA CYS A 123 8.69 13.66 -9.97
C CYS A 123 9.28 12.25 -10.04
N ALA A 124 9.97 11.93 -11.13
CA ALA A 124 10.68 10.65 -11.30
C ALA A 124 11.75 10.42 -10.23
N GLY A 125 12.46 11.47 -9.81
CA GLY A 125 13.43 11.39 -8.72
C GLY A 125 12.80 11.00 -7.38
N ALA A 126 11.61 11.52 -7.08
CA ALA A 126 10.86 11.15 -5.88
C ALA A 126 10.35 9.70 -5.95
N ARG A 127 9.92 9.22 -7.13
CA ARG A 127 9.55 7.81 -7.36
C ARG A 127 10.71 6.88 -7.06
N LYS A 128 11.89 7.20 -7.62
CA LYS A 128 13.12 6.42 -7.36
C LYS A 128 13.48 6.38 -5.88
N LEU A 129 13.53 7.53 -5.21
CA LEU A 129 13.82 7.62 -3.77
C LEU A 129 12.80 6.82 -2.95
N GLY A 130 11.51 6.89 -3.30
CA GLY A 130 10.46 6.11 -2.64
C GLY A 130 10.66 4.60 -2.78
N LEU A 131 11.00 4.11 -3.98
CA LEU A 131 11.34 2.70 -4.19
C LEU A 131 12.58 2.26 -3.43
N GLU A 132 13.65 3.05 -3.48
CA GLU A 132 14.88 2.77 -2.74
C GLU A 132 14.60 2.69 -1.23
N GLN A 133 13.74 3.57 -0.71
CA GLN A 133 13.34 3.55 0.69
C GLN A 133 12.52 2.31 1.04
N ILE A 134 11.54 1.90 0.22
CA ILE A 134 10.78 0.66 0.43
C ILE A 134 11.73 -0.55 0.45
N LEU A 135 12.67 -0.64 -0.50
CA LEU A 135 13.66 -1.71 -0.54
C LEU A 135 14.62 -1.68 0.66
N ALA A 136 15.02 -0.50 1.12
CA ALA A 136 15.85 -0.35 2.31
C ALA A 136 15.09 -0.78 3.57
N HIS A 137 13.80 -0.43 3.68
CA HIS A 137 12.93 -0.85 4.77
C HIS A 137 12.81 -2.38 4.84
N LEU A 138 12.58 -3.04 3.71
CA LEU A 138 12.55 -4.52 3.62
C LEU A 138 13.84 -5.18 4.12
N ARG A 139 15.00 -4.62 3.78
CA ARG A 139 16.31 -5.15 4.20
C ARG A 139 16.63 -4.87 5.67
N ALA A 140 16.10 -3.80 6.23
CA ALA A 140 16.37 -3.40 7.61
C ALA A 140 15.62 -4.28 8.62
N GLU A 141 14.46 -4.79 8.25
CA GLU A 141 13.60 -5.59 9.13
C GLU A 141 14.00 -7.07 9.12
N LYS A 142 15.05 -7.39 9.88
CA LYS A 142 15.66 -8.73 9.90
C LYS A 142 14.72 -9.86 10.32
N ALA A 143 13.68 -9.56 11.11
CA ALA A 143 12.71 -10.56 11.55
C ALA A 143 11.93 -11.20 10.38
N PHE A 144 11.80 -10.48 9.25
CA PHE A 144 11.06 -10.91 8.07
C PHE A 144 11.90 -10.85 6.78
N ALA A 145 13.25 -10.90 6.89
CA ALA A 145 14.16 -10.73 5.75
C ALA A 145 14.01 -11.81 4.67
N ASP A 146 13.62 -13.02 5.07
CA ASP A 146 13.54 -14.19 4.19
C ASP A 146 12.10 -14.52 3.76
N VAL A 147 11.10 -13.70 4.14
CA VAL A 147 9.74 -13.97 3.72
C VAL A 147 9.47 -13.47 2.30
N PRO A 148 8.67 -14.18 1.48
CA PRO A 148 8.27 -13.70 0.18
C PRO A 148 7.55 -12.36 0.26
N VAL A 149 7.86 -11.43 -0.67
CA VAL A 149 7.30 -10.07 -0.70
C VAL A 149 6.50 -9.87 -1.97
N ILE A 150 5.30 -9.33 -1.82
CA ILE A 150 4.46 -8.80 -2.91
C ILE A 150 4.44 -7.29 -2.77
N LEU A 151 5.06 -6.58 -3.70
CA LEU A 151 4.97 -5.12 -3.80
C LEU A 151 3.93 -4.76 -4.86
N SER A 152 2.90 -4.06 -4.46
CA SER A 152 1.79 -3.62 -5.31
C SER A 152 1.56 -2.11 -5.20
N GLY A 153 0.84 -1.54 -6.16
CA GLY A 153 0.46 -0.14 -6.09
C GLY A 153 0.36 0.55 -7.45
N ASP A 154 0.15 1.86 -7.38
CA ASP A 154 0.30 2.76 -8.53
C ASP A 154 1.71 3.36 -8.49
N PHE A 155 2.57 2.91 -9.37
CA PHE A 155 3.96 3.37 -9.42
C PHE A 155 4.11 4.69 -10.18
N ASN A 156 3.09 5.16 -10.90
CA ASN A 156 3.14 6.35 -11.78
C ASN A 156 4.35 6.34 -12.73
N ALA A 157 4.77 5.16 -13.15
CA ALA A 157 5.97 4.93 -13.95
C ALA A 157 5.78 3.72 -14.86
N GLU A 158 6.36 3.77 -16.03
CA GLU A 158 6.45 2.62 -16.91
C GLU A 158 7.46 1.60 -16.33
N PRO A 159 7.22 0.29 -16.52
CA PRO A 159 8.10 -0.76 -15.97
C PRO A 159 9.57 -0.62 -16.35
N ASP A 160 9.84 -0.11 -17.56
CA ASP A 160 11.19 0.03 -18.10
C ASP A 160 11.86 1.38 -17.80
N SER A 161 11.16 2.29 -17.12
CA SER A 161 11.70 3.62 -16.78
C SER A 161 12.88 3.52 -15.81
N GLU A 162 13.74 4.55 -15.83
CA GLU A 162 14.96 4.59 -14.99
C GLU A 162 14.65 4.59 -13.50
N GLU A 163 13.56 5.25 -13.08
CA GLU A 163 13.14 5.26 -11.68
C GLU A 163 12.71 3.90 -11.15
N MET A 164 12.31 2.96 -12.04
CA MET A 164 11.94 1.58 -11.67
C MET A 164 13.16 0.63 -11.63
N LYS A 165 14.34 1.10 -12.00
CA LYS A 165 15.56 0.30 -11.99
C LYS A 165 15.87 -0.36 -10.63
N PRO A 166 15.73 0.32 -9.47
CA PRO A 166 15.98 -0.31 -8.17
C PRO A 166 15.15 -1.58 -7.95
N LEU A 167 13.91 -1.60 -8.43
CA LEU A 167 13.04 -2.77 -8.32
C LEU A 167 13.49 -3.90 -9.25
N ARG A 168 13.80 -3.58 -10.52
CA ARG A 168 14.25 -4.57 -11.51
C ARG A 168 15.57 -5.27 -11.12
N GLU A 169 16.45 -4.57 -10.43
CA GLU A 169 17.75 -5.12 -9.97
C GLU A 169 17.64 -5.94 -8.67
N THR A 170 16.48 -5.92 -8.02
CA THR A 170 16.25 -6.59 -6.72
C THR A 170 15.34 -7.82 -6.87
N ALA A 171 14.56 -7.89 -7.95
CA ALA A 171 13.60 -8.96 -8.23
C ALA A 171 14.25 -10.28 -8.66
#